data_e326801875c9802d16c07ffd8ed0c596
#
_entry.id   e326801875c9802d16c07ffd8ed0c596
#
_cell.length_a   1.000
_cell.length_b   1.000
_cell.length_c   1.000
_cell.angle_alpha   90.00
_cell.angle_beta   90.00
_cell.angle_gamma   90.00
#
_symmetry.space_group_name_H-M   'P 1'
#
loop_
_entity.id
_entity.type
_entity.pdbx_description
1 polymer ?
#
loop_
_entity_poly.entity_id
_entity_poly.type
_entity_poly.pdbx_seq_one_letter_code
_entity_poly.pdbx_strand_id
1 'polypeptide(L)'
;MTTLALQEPTHQTHPDAFAFVQELASELSSGKVDLPSFPEIAVRVRQVLSDELVTPDKVVRVVGSEPALAARLLQIANSAALNFSGRAVTELRTAVARMGFNMVRSAAIAFAMSQLKQVNSLKGLEKPLEVLWNRSTTVAALSHVIARRFSTVNPDMALLAGLLHGVGHLYILTRASKHPKLFANEPVFHSIDRDWHASIAKALLENWEMAEDIVQAVSEFEDLDREHRGAPDLTDVLTVGYLLASYRDYPETVELNMQGVSACKRLQLDSAAYTKLLTESAEEIAAVQSALGR
;
A
#
# COMPACT_ATOMS: atom_id res chain seq x y z
N MET A 1 -3.02 -44.71 12.44
CA MET A 1 -2.44 -43.66 13.27
C MET A 1 -1.30 -43.05 12.49
N THR A 2 -1.57 -41.99 11.71
CA THR A 2 -0.56 -41.27 10.91
C THR A 2 -0.17 -40.04 11.70
N THR A 3 1.03 -40.06 12.25
CA THR A 3 1.63 -38.96 13.00
C THR A 3 1.86 -37.81 12.03
N LEU A 4 1.09 -36.73 12.15
CA LEU A 4 1.42 -35.45 11.52
C LEU A 4 2.72 -34.95 12.15
N ALA A 5 3.81 -35.07 11.40
CA ALA A 5 5.08 -34.43 11.74
C ALA A 5 4.85 -32.91 11.63
N LEU A 6 4.93 -32.22 12.77
CA LEU A 6 5.05 -30.78 12.83
C LEU A 6 6.30 -30.41 12.03
N GLN A 7 6.13 -29.78 10.87
CA GLN A 7 7.23 -29.19 10.12
C GLN A 7 7.85 -28.09 10.97
N GLU A 8 9.07 -28.31 11.41
CA GLU A 8 9.87 -27.26 12.04
C GLU A 8 10.06 -26.09 11.06
N PRO A 9 10.13 -24.85 11.54
CA PRO A 9 10.24 -23.68 10.66
C PRO A 9 11.51 -23.78 9.82
N THR A 10 11.33 -23.79 8.50
CA THR A 10 12.36 -24.00 7.45
C THR A 10 13.53 -22.99 7.51
N HIS A 11 13.40 -21.92 8.29
CA HIS A 11 14.42 -20.87 8.43
C HIS A 11 15.66 -21.28 9.24
N GLN A 12 15.53 -22.25 10.16
CA GLN A 12 16.65 -22.66 11.05
C GLN A 12 17.71 -23.49 10.33
N THR A 13 17.41 -24.02 9.13
CA THR A 13 18.31 -24.89 8.37
C THR A 13 19.21 -24.14 7.39
N HIS A 14 18.96 -22.84 7.13
CA HIS A 14 19.74 -22.04 6.18
C HIS A 14 20.46 -20.89 6.90
N PRO A 15 21.81 -20.90 7.00
CA PRO A 15 22.56 -19.89 7.77
C PRO A 15 22.31 -18.45 7.36
N ASP A 16 22.19 -18.18 6.03
CA ASP A 16 21.93 -16.84 5.52
C ASP A 16 20.51 -16.36 5.87
N ALA A 17 19.53 -17.27 5.93
CA ALA A 17 18.16 -16.98 6.35
C ALA A 17 18.11 -16.61 7.85
N PHE A 18 18.80 -17.37 8.68
CA PHE A 18 18.87 -17.10 10.11
C PHE A 18 19.51 -15.73 10.41
N ALA A 19 20.64 -15.42 9.75
CA ALA A 19 21.31 -14.13 9.89
C ALA A 19 20.38 -12.98 9.47
N PHE A 20 19.68 -13.14 8.35
CA PHE A 20 18.73 -12.13 7.85
C PHE A 20 17.55 -11.89 8.81
N VAL A 21 16.95 -12.95 9.36
CA VAL A 21 15.89 -12.86 10.37
C VAL A 21 16.38 -12.18 11.63
N GLN A 22 17.62 -12.46 12.07
CA GLN A 22 18.21 -11.76 13.22
C GLN A 22 18.40 -10.25 12.95
N GLU A 23 18.80 -9.85 11.74
CA GLU A 23 18.89 -8.45 11.35
C GLU A 23 17.51 -7.78 11.44
N LEU A 24 16.47 -8.39 10.83
CA LEU A 24 15.10 -7.87 10.90
C LEU A 24 14.60 -7.73 12.33
N ALA A 25 14.80 -8.75 13.16
CA ALA A 25 14.40 -8.73 14.57
C ALA A 25 15.12 -7.62 15.36
N SER A 26 16.43 -7.43 15.10
CA SER A 26 17.23 -6.38 15.74
C SER A 26 16.78 -4.99 15.32
N GLU A 27 16.48 -4.77 14.03
CA GLU A 27 15.97 -3.50 13.53
C GLU A 27 14.60 -3.16 14.13
N LEU A 28 13.68 -4.13 14.19
CA LEU A 28 12.38 -3.98 14.84
C LEU A 28 12.52 -3.64 16.33
N SER A 29 13.36 -4.40 17.06
CA SER A 29 13.55 -4.19 18.52
C SER A 29 14.19 -2.85 18.85
N SER A 30 15.04 -2.32 17.95
CA SER A 30 15.70 -1.04 18.16
C SER A 30 14.85 0.17 17.73
N GLY A 31 13.68 -0.05 17.13
CA GLY A 31 12.85 1.00 16.55
C GLY A 31 13.49 1.74 15.37
N LYS A 32 14.55 1.18 14.78
CA LYS A 32 15.30 1.78 13.67
C LYS A 32 14.91 1.17 12.32
N VAL A 33 13.61 0.97 12.14
CA VAL A 33 13.08 0.47 10.87
C VAL A 33 12.83 1.68 9.97
N ASP A 34 13.65 1.84 8.93
CA ASP A 34 13.47 2.91 7.94
C ASP A 34 13.85 2.40 6.55
N LEU A 35 13.12 2.85 5.53
CA LEU A 35 13.39 2.47 4.15
C LEU A 35 14.68 3.15 3.67
N PRO A 36 15.71 2.39 3.27
CA PRO A 36 16.91 2.99 2.71
C PRO A 36 16.55 3.73 1.41
N SER A 37 17.07 4.93 1.27
CA SER A 37 16.90 5.76 0.06
C SER A 37 15.45 6.21 -0.21
N PHE A 38 14.58 6.27 0.81
CA PHE A 38 13.26 6.87 0.62
C PHE A 38 13.43 8.37 0.33
N PRO A 39 12.85 8.88 -0.77
CA PRO A 39 13.08 10.25 -1.21
C PRO A 39 12.71 11.28 -0.14
N GLU A 40 13.63 12.19 0.14
CA GLU A 40 13.49 13.25 1.15
C GLU A 40 12.20 14.07 0.99
N ILE A 41 11.76 14.27 -0.26
CA ILE A 41 10.53 15.02 -0.52
C ILE A 41 9.28 14.39 0.12
N ALA A 42 9.17 13.06 0.13
CA ALA A 42 8.04 12.39 0.78
C ALA A 42 8.07 12.57 2.30
N VAL A 43 9.27 12.53 2.89
CA VAL A 43 9.47 12.82 4.32
C VAL A 43 9.05 14.25 4.64
N ARG A 44 9.48 15.22 3.82
CA ARG A 44 9.13 16.64 3.99
C ARG A 44 7.63 16.91 3.82
N VAL A 45 6.98 16.27 2.82
CA VAL A 45 5.52 16.38 2.63
C VAL A 45 4.78 15.79 3.82
N ARG A 46 5.23 14.63 4.31
CA ARG A 46 4.65 14.02 5.51
C ARG A 46 4.76 14.96 6.71
N GLN A 47 5.95 15.48 7.00
CA GLN A 47 6.20 16.39 8.12
C GLN A 47 5.32 17.62 8.09
N VAL A 48 5.18 18.27 6.91
CA VAL A 48 4.33 19.45 6.80
C VAL A 48 2.85 19.10 6.97
N LEU A 49 2.42 17.90 6.58
CA LEU A 49 1.04 17.44 6.72
C LEU A 49 0.71 16.86 8.11
N SER A 50 1.71 16.63 8.96
CA SER A 50 1.54 16.25 10.37
C SER A 50 1.42 17.48 11.29
N ASP A 51 1.69 18.68 10.79
CA ASP A 51 1.50 19.93 11.55
C ASP A 51 -0.02 20.22 11.68
N GLU A 52 -0.54 20.27 12.91
CA GLU A 52 -1.96 20.61 13.17
C GLU A 52 -2.36 21.99 12.59
N LEU A 53 -1.39 22.89 12.44
CA LEU A 53 -1.56 24.22 11.87
C LEU A 53 -1.15 24.30 10.39
N VAL A 54 -1.24 23.15 9.68
CA VAL A 54 -0.91 23.08 8.26
C VAL A 54 -1.82 24.00 7.43
N THR A 55 -1.21 24.75 6.53
CA THR A 55 -1.92 25.60 5.57
C THR A 55 -1.62 25.14 4.15
N PRO A 56 -2.54 25.34 3.19
CA PRO A 56 -2.28 25.05 1.78
C PRO A 56 -0.98 25.66 1.27
N ASP A 57 -0.62 26.86 1.72
CA ASP A 57 0.60 27.56 1.31
C ASP A 57 1.88 26.88 1.81
N LYS A 58 1.85 26.28 3.02
CA LYS A 58 2.98 25.50 3.52
C LYS A 58 3.18 24.25 2.64
N VAL A 59 2.08 23.56 2.30
CA VAL A 59 2.11 22.37 1.44
C VAL A 59 2.61 22.70 0.04
N VAL A 60 2.06 23.76 -0.57
CA VAL A 60 2.46 24.24 -1.92
C VAL A 60 3.96 24.56 -1.97
N ARG A 61 4.51 25.20 -0.93
CA ARG A 61 5.96 25.48 -0.87
C ARG A 61 6.82 24.21 -0.83
N VAL A 62 6.42 23.23 -0.03
CA VAL A 62 7.17 21.97 0.08
C VAL A 62 7.07 21.18 -1.22
N VAL A 63 5.87 20.98 -1.76
CA VAL A 63 5.66 20.28 -3.03
C VAL A 63 6.34 21.00 -4.20
N GLY A 64 6.23 22.32 -4.25
CA GLY A 64 6.82 23.15 -5.30
C GLY A 64 8.36 23.16 -5.32
N SER A 65 9.00 22.70 -4.23
CA SER A 65 10.45 22.51 -4.21
C SER A 65 10.92 21.27 -4.99
N GLU A 66 9.98 20.38 -5.40
CA GLU A 66 10.24 19.19 -6.22
C GLU A 66 9.40 19.27 -7.50
N PRO A 67 9.96 19.74 -8.63
CA PRO A 67 9.21 19.98 -9.86
C PRO A 67 8.49 18.74 -10.40
N ALA A 68 9.07 17.54 -10.25
CA ALA A 68 8.49 16.32 -10.73
C ALA A 68 7.25 15.92 -9.90
N LEU A 69 7.29 16.11 -8.58
CA LEU A 69 6.11 15.90 -7.71
C LEU A 69 5.04 16.95 -8.00
N ALA A 70 5.40 18.22 -8.18
CA ALA A 70 4.46 19.29 -8.53
C ALA A 70 3.72 18.98 -9.84
N ALA A 71 4.44 18.57 -10.88
CA ALA A 71 3.84 18.13 -12.15
C ALA A 71 2.92 16.94 -11.95
N ARG A 72 3.29 15.99 -11.09
CA ARG A 72 2.47 14.82 -10.76
C ARG A 72 1.16 15.20 -10.09
N LEU A 73 1.18 16.13 -9.11
CA LEU A 73 -0.05 16.62 -8.46
C LEU A 73 -0.98 17.33 -9.47
N LEU A 74 -0.44 18.09 -10.39
CA LEU A 74 -1.23 18.70 -11.46
C LEU A 74 -1.87 17.66 -12.38
N GLN A 75 -1.15 16.59 -12.74
CA GLN A 75 -1.71 15.48 -13.52
C GLN A 75 -2.85 14.78 -12.76
N ILE A 76 -2.66 14.48 -11.48
CA ILE A 76 -3.68 13.84 -10.64
C ILE A 76 -4.92 14.73 -10.53
N ALA A 77 -4.74 16.04 -10.24
CA ALA A 77 -5.83 17.00 -10.13
C ALA A 77 -6.61 17.18 -11.44
N ASN A 78 -5.99 16.90 -12.59
CA ASN A 78 -6.60 16.95 -13.92
C ASN A 78 -7.12 15.59 -14.42
N SER A 79 -6.92 14.52 -13.65
CA SER A 79 -7.41 13.19 -14.03
C SER A 79 -8.94 13.13 -14.07
N ALA A 80 -9.51 12.22 -14.84
CA ALA A 80 -10.96 11.99 -14.90
C ALA A 80 -11.55 11.66 -13.52
N ALA A 81 -10.78 11.09 -12.61
CA ALA A 81 -11.20 10.77 -11.24
C ALA A 81 -11.45 12.01 -10.36
N LEU A 82 -10.78 13.14 -10.63
CA LEU A 82 -10.85 14.33 -9.78
C LEU A 82 -11.34 15.60 -10.52
N ASN A 83 -11.27 15.63 -11.83
CA ASN A 83 -11.65 16.79 -12.63
C ASN A 83 -13.05 16.67 -13.24
N PHE A 84 -14.07 16.57 -12.41
CA PHE A 84 -15.48 16.51 -12.85
C PHE A 84 -15.95 17.76 -13.59
N SER A 85 -15.29 18.91 -13.39
CA SER A 85 -15.65 20.18 -14.05
C SER A 85 -15.11 20.32 -15.47
N GLY A 86 -14.20 19.45 -15.91
CA GLY A 86 -13.49 19.56 -17.17
C GLY A 86 -12.54 20.76 -17.30
N ARG A 87 -12.49 21.65 -16.30
CA ARG A 87 -11.58 22.81 -16.31
C ARG A 87 -10.19 22.40 -15.90
N ALA A 88 -9.20 22.66 -16.75
CA ALA A 88 -7.80 22.35 -16.45
C ALA A 88 -7.29 23.14 -15.24
N VAL A 89 -6.64 22.42 -14.32
CA VAL A 89 -5.89 22.99 -13.19
C VAL A 89 -4.47 23.22 -13.63
N THR A 90 -4.03 24.46 -13.61
CA THR A 90 -2.68 24.87 -13.99
C THR A 90 -1.84 25.35 -12.81
N GLU A 91 -2.49 25.63 -11.67
CA GLU A 91 -1.86 26.15 -10.48
C GLU A 91 -1.77 25.07 -9.39
N LEU A 92 -0.58 24.92 -8.78
CA LEU A 92 -0.34 23.95 -7.72
C LEU A 92 -1.22 24.16 -6.50
N ARG A 93 -1.51 25.44 -6.14
CA ARG A 93 -2.43 25.76 -5.03
C ARG A 93 -3.84 25.21 -5.29
N THR A 94 -4.34 25.38 -6.51
CA THR A 94 -5.64 24.85 -6.92
C THR A 94 -5.64 23.32 -6.95
N ALA A 95 -4.54 22.70 -7.39
CA ALA A 95 -4.38 21.25 -7.33
C ALA A 95 -4.43 20.70 -5.90
N VAL A 96 -3.65 21.29 -4.98
CA VAL A 96 -3.66 20.93 -3.55
C VAL A 96 -5.03 21.11 -2.92
N ALA A 97 -5.73 22.23 -3.22
CA ALA A 97 -7.07 22.48 -2.69
C ALA A 97 -8.11 21.47 -3.23
N ARG A 98 -8.00 21.07 -4.50
CA ARG A 98 -8.90 20.09 -5.13
C ARG A 98 -8.67 18.68 -4.57
N MET A 99 -7.41 18.30 -4.40
CA MET A 99 -7.01 16.97 -3.94
C MET A 99 -7.24 16.79 -2.43
N GLY A 100 -7.08 17.85 -1.64
CA GLY A 100 -7.01 17.75 -0.19
C GLY A 100 -5.67 17.14 0.30
N PHE A 101 -5.41 17.27 1.58
CA PHE A 101 -4.11 16.89 2.17
C PHE A 101 -3.85 15.39 2.15
N ASN A 102 -4.87 14.55 2.34
CA ASN A 102 -4.72 13.10 2.31
C ASN A 102 -4.30 12.61 0.93
N MET A 103 -4.93 13.09 -0.13
CA MET A 103 -4.56 12.74 -1.49
C MET A 103 -3.16 13.26 -1.86
N VAL A 104 -2.78 14.45 -1.40
CA VAL A 104 -1.42 14.98 -1.60
C VAL A 104 -0.39 14.10 -0.90
N ARG A 105 -0.68 13.62 0.32
CA ARG A 105 0.17 12.65 1.04
C ARG A 105 0.32 11.35 0.26
N SER A 106 -0.79 10.79 -0.22
CA SER A 106 -0.80 9.57 -1.04
C SER A 106 0.03 9.74 -2.31
N ALA A 107 -0.13 10.84 -3.00
CA ALA A 107 0.61 11.15 -4.22
C ALA A 107 2.12 11.31 -3.98
N ALA A 108 2.52 11.95 -2.87
CA ALA A 108 3.92 12.09 -2.50
C ALA A 108 4.57 10.74 -2.16
N ILE A 109 3.85 9.87 -1.45
CA ILE A 109 4.31 8.51 -1.14
C ILE A 109 4.40 7.68 -2.42
N ALA A 110 3.38 7.74 -3.28
CA ALA A 110 3.37 7.06 -4.57
C ALA A 110 4.57 7.49 -5.45
N PHE A 111 4.83 8.80 -5.50
CA PHE A 111 5.99 9.37 -6.19
C PHE A 111 7.30 8.83 -5.62
N ALA A 112 7.46 8.83 -4.30
CA ALA A 112 8.63 8.31 -3.64
C ALA A 112 8.87 6.82 -3.93
N MET A 113 7.82 6.00 -3.85
CA MET A 113 7.91 4.57 -4.18
C MET A 113 8.29 4.34 -5.65
N SER A 114 7.78 5.16 -6.58
CA SER A 114 8.16 5.07 -7.99
C SER A 114 9.64 5.40 -8.25
N GLN A 115 10.20 6.29 -7.45
CA GLN A 115 11.61 6.69 -7.54
C GLN A 115 12.57 5.59 -7.06
N LEU A 116 12.13 4.71 -6.15
CA LEU A 116 12.96 3.60 -5.68
C LEU A 116 13.43 2.68 -6.79
N LYS A 117 12.68 2.56 -7.89
CA LYS A 117 13.08 1.79 -9.08
C LYS A 117 14.38 2.30 -9.72
N GLN A 118 14.73 3.57 -9.50
CA GLN A 118 15.88 4.22 -10.11
C GLN A 118 17.12 4.21 -9.20
N VAL A 119 17.01 3.67 -7.99
CA VAL A 119 18.10 3.65 -7.02
C VAL A 119 19.10 2.57 -7.39
N ASN A 120 20.36 2.96 -7.60
CA ASN A 120 21.44 2.07 -8.03
C ASN A 120 21.68 0.87 -7.08
N SER A 121 21.40 1.02 -5.78
CA SER A 121 21.55 -0.05 -4.79
C SER A 121 20.49 -1.15 -4.92
N LEU A 122 19.46 -0.95 -5.74
CA LEU A 122 18.38 -1.89 -5.98
C LEU A 122 18.44 -2.51 -7.40
N LYS A 123 19.60 -2.44 -8.05
CA LYS A 123 19.81 -3.13 -9.34
C LYS A 123 19.56 -4.63 -9.19
N GLY A 124 18.81 -5.19 -10.14
CA GLY A 124 18.40 -6.60 -10.13
C GLY A 124 17.06 -6.85 -9.42
N LEU A 125 16.48 -5.82 -8.80
CA LEU A 125 15.15 -5.90 -8.17
C LEU A 125 14.06 -5.17 -8.98
N GLU A 126 14.37 -4.70 -10.19
CA GLU A 126 13.45 -3.90 -11.01
C GLU A 126 12.12 -4.63 -11.23
N LYS A 127 12.19 -5.91 -11.57
CA LYS A 127 11.01 -6.74 -11.83
C LYS A 127 10.17 -7.01 -10.58
N PRO A 128 10.74 -7.47 -9.44
CA PRO A 128 10.01 -7.57 -8.17
C PRO A 128 9.40 -6.24 -7.71
N LEU A 129 10.14 -5.12 -7.83
CA LEU A 129 9.64 -3.79 -7.50
C LEU A 129 8.48 -3.35 -8.39
N GLU A 130 8.53 -3.68 -9.68
CA GLU A 130 7.45 -3.40 -10.61
C GLU A 130 6.18 -4.21 -10.28
N VAL A 131 6.32 -5.47 -9.95
CA VAL A 131 5.21 -6.33 -9.53
C VAL A 131 4.56 -5.77 -8.26
N LEU A 132 5.38 -5.44 -7.25
CA LEU A 132 4.90 -4.85 -6.00
C LEU A 132 4.18 -3.53 -6.24
N TRP A 133 4.76 -2.64 -7.08
CA TRP A 133 4.16 -1.36 -7.44
C TRP A 133 2.80 -1.52 -8.15
N ASN A 134 2.74 -2.39 -9.14
CA ASN A 134 1.51 -2.66 -9.89
C ASN A 134 0.42 -3.21 -8.98
N ARG A 135 0.78 -4.07 -8.03
CA ARG A 135 -0.14 -4.57 -7.01
C ARG A 135 -0.61 -3.45 -6.09
N SER A 136 0.30 -2.64 -5.56
CA SER A 136 -0.03 -1.53 -4.65
C SER A 136 -0.98 -0.52 -5.28
N THR A 137 -0.76 -0.13 -6.53
CA THR A 137 -1.65 0.79 -7.23
C THR A 137 -3.02 0.18 -7.54
N THR A 138 -3.07 -1.14 -7.78
CA THR A 138 -4.33 -1.86 -8.01
C THR A 138 -5.14 -1.95 -6.72
N VAL A 139 -4.52 -2.36 -5.61
CA VAL A 139 -5.18 -2.43 -4.30
C VAL A 139 -5.65 -1.03 -3.86
N ALA A 140 -4.83 0.00 -4.05
CA ALA A 140 -5.20 1.37 -3.74
C ALA A 140 -6.45 1.84 -4.50
N ALA A 141 -6.51 1.60 -5.81
CA ALA A 141 -7.65 1.98 -6.64
C ALA A 141 -8.92 1.23 -6.24
N LEU A 142 -8.83 -0.07 -6.01
CA LEU A 142 -9.95 -0.89 -5.55
C LEU A 142 -10.44 -0.45 -4.16
N SER A 143 -9.53 -0.26 -3.20
CA SER A 143 -9.88 0.20 -1.85
C SER A 143 -10.56 1.58 -1.88
N HIS A 144 -10.09 2.50 -2.71
CA HIS A 144 -10.72 3.80 -2.90
C HIS A 144 -12.18 3.66 -3.40
N VAL A 145 -12.40 2.84 -4.43
CA VAL A 145 -13.74 2.63 -5.00
C VAL A 145 -14.67 1.91 -4.01
N ILE A 146 -14.16 0.90 -3.30
CA ILE A 146 -14.92 0.18 -2.28
C ILE A 146 -15.33 1.12 -1.15
N ALA A 147 -14.37 1.91 -0.62
CA ALA A 147 -14.67 2.90 0.42
C ALA A 147 -15.77 3.85 0.00
N ARG A 148 -15.69 4.39 -1.21
CA ARG A 148 -16.64 5.37 -1.75
C ARG A 148 -18.04 4.82 -1.97
N ARG A 149 -18.15 3.54 -2.38
CA ARG A 149 -19.44 2.96 -2.80
C ARG A 149 -20.12 2.11 -1.74
N PHE A 150 -19.37 1.50 -0.83
CA PHE A 150 -19.87 0.44 0.06
C PHE A 150 -19.59 0.70 1.54
N SER A 151 -19.02 1.84 1.90
CA SER A 151 -18.72 2.15 3.30
C SER A 151 -18.82 3.65 3.60
N THR A 152 -18.61 4.00 4.86
CA THR A 152 -18.45 5.38 5.34
C THR A 152 -16.98 5.76 5.55
N VAL A 153 -16.07 4.86 5.23
CA VAL A 153 -14.62 5.08 5.31
C VAL A 153 -14.21 6.15 4.31
N ASN A 154 -13.28 7.02 4.71
CA ASN A 154 -12.76 8.05 3.81
C ASN A 154 -12.02 7.39 2.62
N PRO A 155 -12.45 7.62 1.36
CA PRO A 155 -11.84 6.99 0.19
C PRO A 155 -10.36 7.34 0.00
N ASP A 156 -9.91 8.53 0.41
CA ASP A 156 -8.50 8.93 0.30
C ASP A 156 -7.63 8.20 1.32
N MET A 157 -8.18 7.89 2.51
CA MET A 157 -7.50 7.04 3.50
C MET A 157 -7.40 5.60 3.00
N ALA A 158 -8.44 5.09 2.35
CA ALA A 158 -8.43 3.76 1.74
C ALA A 158 -7.43 3.67 0.58
N LEU A 159 -7.33 4.73 -0.25
CA LEU A 159 -6.29 4.84 -1.28
C LEU A 159 -4.89 4.78 -0.66
N LEU A 160 -4.66 5.54 0.40
CA LEU A 160 -3.37 5.59 1.08
C LEU A 160 -3.01 4.25 1.71
N ALA A 161 -3.93 3.61 2.42
CA ALA A 161 -3.72 2.28 3.00
C ALA A 161 -3.40 1.25 1.90
N GLY A 162 -4.12 1.30 0.78
CA GLY A 162 -3.87 0.43 -0.38
C GLY A 162 -2.50 0.67 -1.02
N LEU A 163 -1.99 1.90 -1.07
CA LEU A 163 -0.61 2.17 -1.52
C LEU A 163 0.43 1.62 -0.56
N LEU A 164 0.16 1.68 0.73
CA LEU A 164 1.10 1.32 1.79
C LEU A 164 1.06 -0.16 2.17
N HIS A 165 0.04 -0.94 1.74
CA HIS A 165 -0.12 -2.32 2.17
C HIS A 165 1.12 -3.19 1.89
N GLY A 166 1.86 -2.89 0.83
CA GLY A 166 3.08 -3.61 0.44
C GLY A 166 4.38 -3.05 1.02
N VAL A 167 4.33 -2.09 1.97
CA VAL A 167 5.55 -1.42 2.46
C VAL A 167 6.47 -2.35 3.23
N GLY A 168 5.93 -3.33 3.95
CA GLY A 168 6.72 -4.37 4.62
C GLY A 168 7.44 -5.28 3.63
N HIS A 169 6.77 -5.73 2.59
CA HIS A 169 7.38 -6.49 1.48
C HIS A 169 8.49 -5.68 0.80
N LEU A 170 8.25 -4.39 0.55
CA LEU A 170 9.25 -3.49 -0.01
C LEU A 170 10.51 -3.43 0.86
N TYR A 171 10.32 -3.30 2.17
CA TYR A 171 11.43 -3.28 3.12
C TYR A 171 12.26 -4.56 3.06
N ILE A 172 11.60 -5.72 3.19
CA ILE A 172 12.26 -7.03 3.15
C ILE A 172 13.00 -7.21 1.82
N LEU A 173 12.37 -6.87 0.70
CA LEU A 173 12.97 -6.96 -0.62
C LEU A 173 14.24 -6.10 -0.73
N THR A 174 14.20 -4.86 -0.23
CA THR A 174 15.37 -3.97 -0.26
C THR A 174 16.51 -4.46 0.63
N ARG A 175 16.22 -5.07 1.77
CA ARG A 175 17.22 -5.69 2.66
C ARG A 175 17.80 -6.97 2.06
N ALA A 176 16.94 -7.83 1.50
CA ALA A 176 17.37 -9.08 0.86
C ALA A 176 18.34 -8.87 -0.31
N SER A 177 18.35 -7.67 -0.93
CA SER A 177 19.33 -7.32 -1.97
C SER A 177 20.80 -7.44 -1.50
N LYS A 178 21.03 -7.34 -0.20
CA LYS A 178 22.35 -7.52 0.43
C LYS A 178 22.69 -9.01 0.67
N HIS A 179 21.71 -9.90 0.50
CA HIS A 179 21.80 -11.33 0.74
C HIS A 179 21.44 -12.13 -0.54
N PRO A 180 22.25 -12.06 -1.62
CA PRO A 180 21.90 -12.60 -2.93
C PRO A 180 21.62 -14.11 -2.92
N LYS A 181 22.26 -14.86 -2.04
CA LYS A 181 22.02 -16.30 -1.90
C LYS A 181 20.64 -16.61 -1.31
N LEU A 182 20.19 -15.79 -0.37
CA LEU A 182 18.85 -15.89 0.22
C LEU A 182 17.79 -15.55 -0.84
N PHE A 183 18.02 -14.46 -1.58
CA PHE A 183 17.11 -14.03 -2.63
C PHE A 183 16.97 -15.05 -3.77
N ALA A 184 18.05 -15.79 -4.08
CA ALA A 184 18.03 -16.88 -5.06
C ALA A 184 17.27 -18.13 -4.55
N ASN A 185 17.02 -18.24 -3.25
CA ASN A 185 16.23 -19.33 -2.66
C ASN A 185 14.78 -18.85 -2.43
N GLU A 186 14.00 -18.82 -3.51
CA GLU A 186 12.62 -18.30 -3.49
C GLU A 186 11.75 -18.86 -2.36
N PRO A 187 11.70 -20.20 -2.08
CA PRO A 187 10.83 -20.70 -1.01
C PRO A 187 11.19 -20.17 0.38
N VAL A 188 12.47 -20.06 0.69
CA VAL A 188 12.94 -19.53 1.98
C VAL A 188 12.67 -18.03 2.07
N PHE A 189 12.96 -17.29 1.00
CA PHE A 189 12.67 -15.87 0.94
C PHE A 189 11.17 -15.56 1.15
N HIS A 190 10.30 -16.27 0.41
CA HIS A 190 8.84 -16.10 0.55
C HIS A 190 8.31 -16.46 1.94
N SER A 191 8.90 -17.45 2.60
CA SER A 191 8.52 -17.79 3.97
C SER A 191 8.86 -16.65 4.93
N ILE A 192 10.05 -16.08 4.84
CA ILE A 192 10.47 -14.94 5.66
C ILE A 192 9.57 -13.72 5.37
N ASP A 193 9.35 -13.43 4.10
CA ASP A 193 8.52 -12.31 3.68
C ASP A 193 7.10 -12.42 4.26
N ARG A 194 6.46 -13.58 4.12
CA ARG A 194 5.14 -13.86 4.70
C ARG A 194 5.11 -13.69 6.22
N ASP A 195 6.12 -14.17 6.92
CA ASP A 195 6.11 -14.22 8.38
C ASP A 195 6.45 -12.86 9.03
N TRP A 196 7.11 -11.94 8.27
CA TRP A 196 7.65 -10.70 8.84
C TRP A 196 7.08 -9.41 8.25
N HIS A 197 6.50 -9.42 7.04
CA HIS A 197 6.10 -8.18 6.36
C HIS A 197 5.11 -7.34 7.16
N ALA A 198 4.12 -7.96 7.82
CA ALA A 198 3.09 -7.24 8.59
C ALA A 198 3.69 -6.50 9.79
N SER A 199 4.57 -7.17 10.57
CA SER A 199 5.24 -6.57 11.73
C SER A 199 6.18 -5.44 11.31
N ILE A 200 6.89 -5.61 10.19
CA ILE A 200 7.77 -4.59 9.63
C ILE A 200 6.95 -3.41 9.11
N ALA A 201 5.85 -3.67 8.40
CA ALA A 201 4.96 -2.61 7.92
C ALA A 201 4.44 -1.78 9.08
N LYS A 202 3.99 -2.42 10.17
CA LYS A 202 3.55 -1.76 11.39
C LYS A 202 4.62 -0.82 11.94
N ALA A 203 5.82 -1.34 12.18
CA ALA A 203 6.93 -0.56 12.73
C ALA A 203 7.35 0.62 11.84
N LEU A 204 7.36 0.42 10.51
CA LEU A 204 7.62 1.50 9.54
C LEU A 204 6.58 2.61 9.62
N LEU A 205 5.31 2.24 9.65
CA LEU A 205 4.21 3.21 9.64
C LEU A 205 4.10 3.95 10.97
N GLU A 206 4.36 3.28 12.10
CA GLU A 206 4.48 3.91 13.42
C GLU A 206 5.67 4.89 13.44
N ASN A 207 6.83 4.50 12.92
CA ASN A 207 8.01 5.38 12.82
C ASN A 207 7.75 6.58 11.88
N TRP A 208 6.86 6.40 10.90
CA TRP A 208 6.41 7.48 10.03
C TRP A 208 5.27 8.31 10.62
N GLU A 209 4.89 8.07 11.87
CA GLU A 209 3.80 8.78 12.56
C GLU A 209 2.49 8.77 11.74
N MET A 210 2.21 7.63 11.09
CA MET A 210 0.97 7.47 10.34
C MET A 210 -0.21 7.31 11.31
N ALA A 211 -1.42 7.69 10.84
CA ALA A 211 -2.63 7.55 11.62
C ALA A 211 -2.85 6.08 12.03
N GLU A 212 -3.33 5.86 13.25
CA GLU A 212 -3.47 4.53 13.86
C GLU A 212 -4.33 3.57 13.02
N ASP A 213 -5.41 4.09 12.41
CA ASP A 213 -6.28 3.32 11.52
C ASP A 213 -5.56 2.81 10.25
N ILE A 214 -4.59 3.58 9.71
CA ILE A 214 -3.75 3.14 8.60
C ILE A 214 -2.76 2.07 9.08
N VAL A 215 -2.12 2.28 10.23
CA VAL A 215 -1.19 1.32 10.81
C VAL A 215 -1.90 -0.01 11.03
N GLN A 216 -3.07 0.03 11.66
CA GLN A 216 -3.89 -1.15 11.91
C GLN A 216 -4.31 -1.83 10.59
N ALA A 217 -4.88 -1.08 9.65
CA ALA A 217 -5.33 -1.64 8.39
C ALA A 217 -4.21 -2.37 7.65
N VAL A 218 -3.03 -1.75 7.54
CA VAL A 218 -1.88 -2.34 6.83
C VAL A 218 -1.25 -3.52 7.57
N SER A 219 -1.37 -3.60 8.88
CA SER A 219 -0.83 -4.73 9.65
C SER A 219 -1.79 -5.91 9.77
N GLU A 220 -3.10 -5.72 9.56
CA GLU A 220 -4.14 -6.72 9.85
C GLU A 220 -4.97 -7.14 8.62
N PHE A 221 -4.78 -6.55 7.43
CA PHE A 221 -5.65 -6.82 6.27
C PHE A 221 -5.61 -8.27 5.76
N GLU A 222 -4.59 -9.04 6.08
CA GLU A 222 -4.49 -10.46 5.73
C GLU A 222 -5.13 -11.40 6.76
N ASP A 223 -5.56 -10.87 7.91
CA ASP A 223 -6.38 -11.63 8.87
C ASP A 223 -7.84 -11.70 8.37
N LEU A 224 -8.14 -12.76 7.61
CA LEU A 224 -9.46 -12.96 7.00
C LEU A 224 -10.54 -13.29 8.01
N ASP A 225 -10.14 -13.77 9.20
CA ASP A 225 -11.04 -14.13 10.30
C ASP A 225 -11.21 -12.98 11.31
N ARG A 226 -10.60 -11.82 11.03
CA ARG A 226 -10.68 -10.64 11.90
C ARG A 226 -12.11 -10.28 12.25
N GLU A 227 -12.40 -10.26 13.55
CA GLU A 227 -13.71 -9.91 14.07
C GLU A 227 -13.66 -8.58 14.83
N HIS A 228 -14.57 -7.68 14.50
CA HIS A 228 -14.83 -6.46 15.27
C HIS A 228 -16.32 -6.12 15.27
N ARG A 229 -16.74 -5.23 16.16
CA ARG A 229 -18.12 -4.74 16.25
C ARG A 229 -18.25 -3.41 15.53
N GLY A 230 -19.40 -3.21 14.89
CA GLY A 230 -19.75 -1.92 14.28
C GLY A 230 -19.75 -1.93 12.76
N ALA A 231 -19.69 -0.75 12.18
CA ALA A 231 -19.67 -0.55 10.74
C ALA A 231 -18.32 -1.02 10.14
N PRO A 232 -18.28 -1.29 8.81
CA PRO A 232 -17.02 -1.57 8.13
C PRO A 232 -15.98 -0.49 8.39
N ASP A 233 -14.76 -0.90 8.70
CA ASP A 233 -13.62 -0.02 8.94
C ASP A 233 -12.61 -0.01 7.77
N LEU A 234 -11.49 0.69 7.95
CA LEU A 234 -10.45 0.80 6.92
C LEU A 234 -9.79 -0.55 6.63
N THR A 235 -9.64 -1.41 7.64
CA THR A 235 -9.08 -2.76 7.48
C THR A 235 -9.99 -3.62 6.61
N ASP A 236 -11.31 -3.60 6.82
CA ASP A 236 -12.25 -4.32 5.99
C ASP A 236 -12.18 -3.91 4.53
N VAL A 237 -12.11 -2.60 4.28
CA VAL A 237 -12.00 -2.04 2.92
C VAL A 237 -10.70 -2.50 2.26
N LEU A 238 -9.59 -2.45 2.99
CA LEU A 238 -8.28 -2.88 2.47
C LEU A 238 -8.24 -4.38 2.21
N THR A 239 -8.77 -5.20 3.12
CA THR A 239 -8.87 -6.67 2.97
C THR A 239 -9.60 -7.03 1.67
N VAL A 240 -10.77 -6.45 1.45
CA VAL A 240 -11.56 -6.73 0.23
C VAL A 240 -10.86 -6.20 -1.02
N GLY A 241 -10.27 -5.01 -0.95
CA GLY A 241 -9.49 -4.45 -2.07
C GLY A 241 -8.30 -5.33 -2.46
N TYR A 242 -7.59 -5.89 -1.48
CA TYR A 242 -6.48 -6.82 -1.66
C TYR A 242 -6.93 -8.16 -2.27
N LEU A 243 -8.01 -8.76 -1.76
CA LEU A 243 -8.55 -10.00 -2.29
C LEU A 243 -9.02 -9.84 -3.74
N LEU A 244 -9.74 -8.77 -4.05
CA LEU A 244 -10.16 -8.48 -5.42
C LEU A 244 -8.97 -8.24 -6.35
N ALA A 245 -7.94 -7.53 -5.90
CA ALA A 245 -6.71 -7.35 -6.68
C ALA A 245 -6.00 -8.68 -6.97
N SER A 246 -6.08 -9.64 -6.04
CA SER A 246 -5.44 -10.95 -6.15
C SER A 246 -6.19 -11.91 -7.08
N TYR A 247 -7.52 -11.84 -7.12
CA TYR A 247 -8.36 -12.82 -7.82
C TYR A 247 -9.12 -12.26 -9.04
N ARG A 248 -9.03 -10.96 -9.35
CA ARG A 248 -9.80 -10.31 -10.43
C ARG A 248 -9.61 -10.97 -11.80
N ASP A 249 -8.45 -11.53 -12.08
CA ASP A 249 -8.11 -12.18 -13.34
C ASP A 249 -8.62 -13.64 -13.38
N TYR A 250 -9.22 -14.12 -12.27
CA TYR A 250 -9.80 -15.44 -12.09
C TYR A 250 -11.21 -15.32 -11.50
N PRO A 251 -12.18 -14.75 -12.23
CA PRO A 251 -13.50 -14.42 -11.68
C PRO A 251 -14.25 -15.62 -11.11
N GLU A 252 -14.00 -16.83 -11.63
CA GLU A 252 -14.56 -18.08 -11.12
C GLU A 252 -14.06 -18.44 -9.70
N THR A 253 -12.94 -17.88 -9.29
CA THR A 253 -12.36 -18.12 -7.95
C THR A 253 -12.65 -17.01 -6.95
N VAL A 254 -13.12 -15.85 -7.41
CA VAL A 254 -13.40 -14.68 -6.55
C VAL A 254 -14.39 -15.05 -5.47
N GLU A 255 -15.53 -15.63 -5.85
CA GLU A 255 -16.58 -16.00 -4.89
C GLU A 255 -16.06 -17.00 -3.86
N LEU A 256 -15.35 -18.04 -4.30
CA LEU A 256 -14.82 -19.08 -3.41
C LEU A 256 -13.83 -18.49 -2.38
N ASN A 257 -12.92 -17.61 -2.82
CA ASN A 257 -11.89 -17.05 -1.95
C ASN A 257 -12.40 -15.93 -1.03
N MET A 258 -13.54 -15.34 -1.35
CA MET A 258 -14.17 -14.30 -0.52
C MET A 258 -15.33 -14.83 0.32
N GLN A 259 -15.75 -16.07 0.08
CA GLN A 259 -16.79 -16.73 0.86
C GLN A 259 -16.30 -16.95 2.31
N GLY A 260 -17.07 -16.48 3.26
CA GLY A 260 -16.74 -16.62 4.68
C GLY A 260 -15.91 -15.48 5.25
N VAL A 261 -15.26 -14.67 4.44
CA VAL A 261 -14.45 -13.52 4.90
C VAL A 261 -15.32 -12.51 5.63
N SER A 262 -14.97 -12.21 6.86
CA SER A 262 -15.74 -11.32 7.74
C SER A 262 -15.88 -9.90 7.19
N ALA A 263 -14.81 -9.36 6.58
CA ALA A 263 -14.82 -8.06 5.92
C ALA A 263 -15.85 -7.97 4.77
N CYS A 264 -15.99 -9.04 3.95
CA CYS A 264 -16.97 -9.09 2.87
C CYS A 264 -18.40 -9.04 3.38
N LYS A 265 -18.68 -9.77 4.48
CA LYS A 265 -20.00 -9.77 5.13
C LYS A 265 -20.36 -8.39 5.68
N ARG A 266 -19.40 -7.70 6.33
CA ARG A 266 -19.61 -6.34 6.87
C ARG A 266 -19.85 -5.31 5.79
N LEU A 267 -19.15 -5.41 4.66
CA LEU A 267 -19.34 -4.55 3.49
C LEU A 267 -20.59 -4.93 2.67
N GLN A 268 -21.30 -6.00 3.03
CA GLN A 268 -22.47 -6.53 2.32
C GLN A 268 -22.19 -6.81 0.83
N LEU A 269 -21.00 -7.32 0.55
CA LEU A 269 -20.57 -7.66 -0.80
C LEU A 269 -20.80 -9.16 -1.05
N ASP A 270 -21.68 -9.47 -1.98
CA ASP A 270 -21.92 -10.80 -2.54
C ASP A 270 -21.23 -10.94 -3.92
N SER A 271 -21.29 -12.11 -4.53
CA SER A 271 -20.67 -12.38 -5.83
C SER A 271 -21.17 -11.48 -6.95
N ALA A 272 -22.46 -11.11 -6.92
CA ALA A 272 -23.04 -10.20 -7.90
C ALA A 272 -22.48 -8.78 -7.72
N ALA A 273 -22.32 -8.33 -6.46
CA ALA A 273 -21.73 -7.03 -6.13
C ALA A 273 -20.25 -6.95 -6.54
N TYR A 274 -19.46 -8.03 -6.41
CA TYR A 274 -18.07 -8.07 -6.89
C TYR A 274 -17.97 -7.90 -8.39
N THR A 275 -18.75 -8.69 -9.15
CA THR A 275 -18.76 -8.60 -10.62
C THR A 275 -19.17 -7.21 -11.07
N LYS A 276 -20.22 -6.67 -10.45
CA LYS A 276 -20.70 -5.32 -10.73
C LYS A 276 -19.66 -4.27 -10.40
N LEU A 277 -18.99 -4.36 -9.25
CA LEU A 277 -17.93 -3.44 -8.86
C LEU A 277 -16.80 -3.45 -9.89
N LEU A 278 -16.29 -4.62 -10.28
CA LEU A 278 -15.19 -4.74 -11.23
C LEU A 278 -15.55 -4.20 -12.63
N THR A 279 -16.79 -4.44 -13.10
CA THR A 279 -17.23 -4.00 -14.42
C THR A 279 -17.61 -2.52 -14.44
N GLU A 280 -18.46 -2.06 -13.51
CA GLU A 280 -18.96 -0.69 -13.49
C GLU A 280 -17.90 0.33 -13.01
N SER A 281 -16.88 -0.13 -12.31
CA SER A 281 -15.82 0.75 -11.81
C SER A 281 -14.51 0.62 -12.59
N ALA A 282 -14.48 -0.15 -13.69
CA ALA A 282 -13.27 -0.39 -14.47
C ALA A 282 -12.58 0.91 -14.92
N GLU A 283 -13.36 1.85 -15.44
CA GLU A 283 -12.83 3.16 -15.87
C GLU A 283 -12.33 4.00 -14.71
N GLU A 284 -13.04 3.98 -13.59
CA GLU A 284 -12.65 4.70 -12.37
C GLU A 284 -11.37 4.11 -11.77
N ILE A 285 -11.28 2.79 -11.66
CA ILE A 285 -10.07 2.07 -11.20
C ILE A 285 -8.90 2.41 -12.12
N ALA A 286 -9.10 2.37 -13.43
CA ALA A 286 -8.07 2.71 -14.42
C ALA A 286 -7.63 4.18 -14.30
N ALA A 287 -8.56 5.11 -14.07
CA ALA A 287 -8.27 6.53 -13.88
C ALA A 287 -7.43 6.77 -12.63
N VAL A 288 -7.77 6.12 -11.51
CA VAL A 288 -6.98 6.20 -10.27
C VAL A 288 -5.59 5.59 -10.46
N GLN A 289 -5.48 4.41 -11.09
CA GLN A 289 -4.20 3.77 -11.38
C GLN A 289 -3.32 4.65 -12.27
N SER A 290 -3.88 5.22 -13.34
CA SER A 290 -3.17 6.15 -14.23
C SER A 290 -2.70 7.40 -13.48
N ALA A 291 -3.52 7.95 -12.59
CA ALA A 291 -3.17 9.07 -11.74
C ALA A 291 -2.00 8.72 -10.78
N LEU A 292 -1.86 7.48 -10.35
CA LEU A 292 -0.78 7.00 -9.48
C LEU A 292 0.50 6.62 -10.26
N GLY A 293 0.48 6.54 -11.58
CA GLY A 293 1.69 6.32 -12.39
C GLY A 293 1.88 4.92 -12.93
N ARG A 294 0.76 4.24 -13.13
CA ARG A 294 0.75 2.99 -13.87
C ARG A 294 0.56 3.24 -15.36
#